data_fb0e871840d3713d7fa478542e9661b6
#
_entry.id   fb0e871840d3713d7fa478542e9661b6
#
_cell.length_a   1.000
_cell.length_b   1.000
_cell.length_c   1.000
_cell.angle_alpha   90.00
_cell.angle_beta   90.00
_cell.angle_gamma   90.00
#
_symmetry.space_group_name_H-M   'P 1'
#
loop_
_entity.id
_entity.type
_entity.pdbx_description
1 polymer ?
#
loop_
_entity_poly.entity_id
_entity_poly.type
_entity_poly.pdbx_seq_one_letter_code
_entity_poly.pdbx_strand_id
1 'polypeptide(L)'
;MFLESDSFAVEAKNRRLEVIPEKTGLLANWTGPRYFEQDDWFDSRKNFLDGLESQLKGLSKSIESASKARLELSVTMGDYAASMTDLAESDLGSGMCAALARLSDLARQEKEVHEEQAKGDVMTLLNMADEYCRFIGSVRLAFVARIRAFHHWQNMEKEVGKLKYARERLRQQGKLGDRVNSSLSEINDVSLGFCHDYSRHDGLGVKLICRRREESEIHV
;
A
#
# COMPACT_ATOMS: atom_id res chain seq x y z
N MET A 1 7.10 23.33 1.83
CA MET A 1 6.67 24.05 0.63
C MET A 1 6.47 23.13 -0.59
N PHE A 2 6.16 21.83 -0.41
CA PHE A 2 5.96 20.86 -1.51
C PHE A 2 4.63 20.07 -1.40
N LEU A 3 3.76 20.41 -0.47
CA LEU A 3 2.52 19.66 -0.18
C LEU A 3 1.23 20.47 -0.43
N GLU A 4 1.33 21.65 -1.06
CA GLU A 4 0.18 22.57 -1.25
C GLU A 4 -0.29 22.69 -2.70
N SER A 5 0.06 21.78 -3.61
CA SER A 5 -0.56 21.84 -4.93
C SER A 5 -1.81 20.96 -4.96
N ASP A 6 -2.97 21.57 -5.22
CA ASP A 6 -4.25 20.87 -5.43
C ASP A 6 -4.15 19.75 -6.48
N SER A 7 -3.19 19.86 -7.42
CA SER A 7 -2.90 18.81 -8.38
C SER A 7 -2.41 17.51 -7.74
N PHE A 8 -1.63 17.59 -6.65
CA PHE A 8 -1.13 16.40 -5.95
C PHE A 8 -2.25 15.67 -5.19
N ALA A 9 -3.18 16.43 -4.62
CA ALA A 9 -4.36 15.87 -3.94
C ALA A 9 -5.33 15.20 -4.93
N VAL A 10 -5.51 15.77 -6.12
CA VAL A 10 -6.34 15.21 -7.20
C VAL A 10 -5.69 13.95 -7.78
N GLU A 11 -4.37 13.95 -7.99
CA GLU A 11 -3.63 12.80 -8.51
C GLU A 11 -3.57 11.65 -7.49
N ALA A 12 -3.42 11.95 -6.19
CA ALA A 12 -3.55 10.98 -5.11
C ALA A 12 -4.97 10.41 -5.00
N LYS A 13 -6.00 11.23 -5.27
CA LYS A 13 -7.41 10.80 -5.28
C LYS A 13 -7.73 9.92 -6.50
N ASN A 14 -7.18 10.23 -7.67
CA ASN A 14 -7.34 9.42 -8.87
C ASN A 14 -6.58 8.08 -8.79
N ARG A 15 -5.39 8.05 -8.18
CA ARG A 15 -4.71 6.78 -7.84
C ARG A 15 -5.49 5.94 -6.83
N ARG A 16 -6.30 6.56 -5.99
CA ARG A 16 -7.20 5.87 -5.06
C ARG A 16 -8.31 5.08 -5.76
N LEU A 17 -8.71 5.49 -6.96
CA LEU A 17 -9.75 4.80 -7.77
C LEU A 17 -9.22 3.59 -8.54
N GLU A 18 -7.91 3.48 -8.74
CA GLU A 18 -7.27 2.30 -9.33
C GLU A 18 -6.84 1.25 -8.28
N VAL A 19 -6.98 1.54 -6.99
CA VAL A 19 -6.73 0.59 -5.92
C VAL A 19 -7.89 -0.39 -5.84
N ILE A 20 -7.61 -1.55 -6.36
CA ILE A 20 -8.28 -2.85 -6.28
C ILE A 20 -9.15 -3.00 -5.03
N PRO A 21 -10.42 -3.48 -5.18
CA PRO A 21 -11.38 -3.56 -4.09
C PRO A 21 -10.87 -4.39 -2.91
N GLU A 22 -11.07 -3.85 -1.73
CA GLU A 22 -10.50 -4.19 -0.42
C GLU A 22 -10.94 -5.55 0.17
N LYS A 23 -11.68 -6.39 -0.57
CA LYS A 23 -12.36 -7.56 0.04
C LYS A 23 -12.12 -8.92 -0.56
N THR A 24 -11.31 -9.03 -1.58
CA THR A 24 -10.90 -10.34 -2.06
C THR A 24 -9.39 -10.33 -2.17
N GLY A 25 -8.75 -11.20 -1.42
CA GLY A 25 -7.31 -11.39 -1.61
C GLY A 25 -7.07 -11.47 -3.11
N LEU A 26 -6.21 -10.63 -3.65
CA LEU A 26 -5.87 -10.51 -5.07
C LEU A 26 -5.56 -11.86 -5.73
N LEU A 27 -5.38 -12.90 -4.92
CA LEU A 27 -5.16 -14.29 -5.30
C LEU A 27 -6.45 -15.14 -5.30
N ALA A 28 -7.56 -14.69 -4.72
CA ALA A 28 -8.80 -15.50 -4.64
C ALA A 28 -9.48 -15.69 -5.98
N ASN A 29 -9.31 -14.78 -6.96
CA ASN A 29 -9.83 -14.88 -8.32
C ASN A 29 -8.78 -15.29 -9.37
N TRP A 30 -7.58 -15.69 -8.92
CA TRP A 30 -6.55 -16.15 -9.82
C TRP A 30 -6.84 -17.59 -10.27
N THR A 31 -7.27 -17.77 -11.51
CA THR A 31 -7.51 -19.08 -12.15
C THR A 31 -6.22 -19.74 -12.68
N GLY A 32 -5.06 -19.14 -12.43
CA GLY A 32 -3.74 -19.65 -12.82
C GLY A 32 -3.23 -20.78 -11.90
N PRO A 33 -2.09 -21.41 -12.26
CA PRO A 33 -1.46 -22.43 -11.42
C PRO A 33 -1.12 -21.87 -10.05
N ARG A 34 -1.30 -22.68 -8.98
CA ARG A 34 -1.01 -22.25 -7.61
C ARG A 34 0.47 -21.86 -7.50
N TYR A 35 0.68 -20.66 -6.97
CA TYR A 35 2.00 -20.19 -6.57
C TYR A 35 2.27 -20.65 -5.15
N PHE A 36 3.38 -21.33 -4.93
CA PHE A 36 3.91 -21.67 -3.62
C PHE A 36 5.18 -20.84 -3.42
N GLU A 37 5.18 -20.01 -2.40
CA GLU A 37 6.38 -19.26 -2.04
C GLU A 37 7.45 -20.25 -1.56
N GLN A 38 8.67 -20.10 -2.08
CA GLN A 38 9.83 -20.92 -1.71
C GLN A 38 10.75 -20.20 -0.73
N ASP A 39 10.51 -18.91 -0.51
CA ASP A 39 11.33 -18.05 0.32
C ASP A 39 10.51 -17.59 1.52
N ASP A 40 10.78 -18.18 2.67
CA ASP A 40 10.13 -17.88 3.96
C ASP A 40 10.20 -16.41 4.33
N TRP A 41 11.18 -15.66 3.78
CA TRP A 41 11.30 -14.23 4.01
C TRP A 41 10.07 -13.48 3.47
N PHE A 42 9.61 -13.82 2.27
CA PHE A 42 8.45 -13.16 1.67
C PHE A 42 7.16 -13.47 2.43
N ASP A 43 6.95 -14.71 2.85
CA ASP A 43 5.77 -15.09 3.65
C ASP A 43 5.79 -14.41 5.02
N SER A 44 6.96 -14.37 5.66
CA SER A 44 7.13 -13.65 6.93
C SER A 44 6.85 -12.15 6.78
N ARG A 45 7.37 -11.51 5.72
CA ARG A 45 7.14 -10.08 5.47
C ARG A 45 5.70 -9.76 5.11
N LYS A 46 5.04 -10.63 4.36
CA LYS A 46 3.61 -10.49 4.06
C LYS A 46 2.78 -10.50 5.34
N ASN A 47 2.98 -11.49 6.20
CA ASN A 47 2.27 -11.60 7.48
C ASN A 47 2.55 -10.39 8.39
N PHE A 48 3.79 -9.91 8.42
CA PHE A 48 4.15 -8.69 9.14
C PHE A 48 3.40 -7.46 8.63
N LEU A 49 3.34 -7.27 7.29
CA LEU A 49 2.63 -6.14 6.68
C LEU A 49 1.12 -6.21 6.92
N ASP A 50 0.54 -7.40 6.90
CA ASP A 50 -0.88 -7.60 7.18
C ASP A 50 -1.21 -7.25 8.65
N GLY A 51 -0.36 -7.66 9.58
CA GLY A 51 -0.46 -7.30 10.99
C GLY A 51 -0.29 -5.79 11.23
N LEU A 52 0.72 -5.19 10.60
CA LEU A 52 0.99 -3.75 10.72
C LEU A 52 -0.16 -2.91 10.16
N GLU A 53 -0.70 -3.28 9.00
CA GLU A 53 -1.86 -2.57 8.43
C GLU A 53 -3.09 -2.64 9.34
N SER A 54 -3.35 -3.82 9.92
CA SER A 54 -4.45 -4.00 10.87
C SER A 54 -4.28 -3.09 12.11
N GLN A 55 -3.06 -2.99 12.64
CA GLN A 55 -2.75 -2.11 13.77
C GLN A 55 -2.89 -0.62 13.41
N LEU A 56 -2.40 -0.21 12.23
CA LEU A 56 -2.54 1.17 11.75
C LEU A 56 -4.01 1.55 11.54
N LYS A 57 -4.81 0.67 10.95
CA LYS A 57 -6.26 0.89 10.79
C LYS A 57 -6.98 0.99 12.15
N GLY A 58 -6.55 0.21 13.12
CA GLY A 58 -7.04 0.31 14.50
C GLY A 58 -6.68 1.66 15.14
N LEU A 59 -5.44 2.09 14.96
CA LEU A 59 -4.95 3.38 15.42
C LEU A 59 -5.72 4.55 14.78
N SER A 60 -5.93 4.53 13.46
CA SER A 60 -6.72 5.56 12.76
C SER A 60 -8.12 5.72 13.35
N LYS A 61 -8.82 4.61 13.59
CA LYS A 61 -10.15 4.63 14.23
C LYS A 61 -10.11 5.22 15.66
N SER A 62 -9.06 4.91 16.41
CA SER A 62 -8.90 5.44 17.76
C SER A 62 -8.63 6.94 17.75
N ILE A 63 -7.82 7.43 16.81
CA ILE A 63 -7.55 8.86 16.61
C ILE A 63 -8.83 9.60 16.22
N GLU A 64 -9.58 9.08 15.24
CA GLU A 64 -10.88 9.66 14.84
C GLU A 64 -11.84 9.78 16.01
N SER A 65 -11.96 8.71 16.81
CA SER A 65 -12.83 8.71 18.00
C SER A 65 -12.36 9.72 19.05
N ALA A 66 -11.06 9.81 19.33
CA ALA A 66 -10.49 10.75 20.28
C ALA A 66 -10.66 12.21 19.82
N SER A 67 -10.42 12.48 18.53
CA SER A 67 -10.64 13.81 17.95
C SER A 67 -12.10 14.24 18.04
N LYS A 68 -13.04 13.32 17.75
CA LYS A 68 -14.47 13.59 17.89
C LYS A 68 -14.86 13.89 19.35
N ALA A 69 -14.38 13.10 20.31
CA ALA A 69 -14.65 13.33 21.72
C ALA A 69 -14.08 14.69 22.20
N ARG A 70 -12.92 15.12 21.69
CA ARG A 70 -12.38 16.45 21.98
C ARG A 70 -13.24 17.58 21.44
N LEU A 71 -13.80 17.42 20.23
CA LEU A 71 -14.73 18.40 19.66
C LEU A 71 -16.03 18.46 20.48
N GLU A 72 -16.57 17.35 20.93
CA GLU A 72 -17.73 17.32 21.80
C GLU A 72 -17.45 18.00 23.15
N LEU A 73 -16.25 17.76 23.70
CA LEU A 73 -15.80 18.43 24.92
C LEU A 73 -15.65 19.94 24.70
N SER A 74 -15.12 20.39 23.57
CA SER A 74 -14.98 21.82 23.26
C SER A 74 -16.34 22.51 23.21
N VAL A 75 -17.36 21.89 22.65
CA VAL A 75 -18.74 22.42 22.65
C VAL A 75 -19.25 22.55 24.08
N THR A 76 -19.12 21.51 24.89
CA THR A 76 -19.55 21.51 26.30
C THR A 76 -18.84 22.60 27.11
N MET A 77 -17.54 22.81 26.87
CA MET A 77 -16.79 23.90 27.52
C MET A 77 -17.30 25.29 27.09
N GLY A 78 -17.75 25.42 25.82
CA GLY A 78 -18.40 26.63 25.34
C GLY A 78 -19.71 26.92 26.08
N ASP A 79 -20.56 25.92 26.26
CA ASP A 79 -21.83 26.02 26.98
C ASP A 79 -21.62 26.34 28.47
N TYR A 80 -20.60 25.71 29.06
CA TYR A 80 -20.18 25.99 30.44
C TYR A 80 -19.71 27.45 30.60
N ALA A 81 -18.87 27.95 29.68
CA ALA A 81 -18.41 29.31 29.66
C ALA A 81 -19.57 30.31 29.54
N ALA A 82 -20.55 30.03 28.66
CA ALA A 82 -21.74 30.88 28.52
C ALA A 82 -22.53 30.96 29.81
N SER A 83 -22.81 29.82 30.46
CA SER A 83 -23.52 29.76 31.73
C SER A 83 -22.82 30.53 32.86
N MET A 84 -21.46 30.47 32.88
CA MET A 84 -20.67 31.26 33.83
C MET A 84 -20.75 32.77 33.56
N THR A 85 -20.80 33.16 32.28
CA THR A 85 -20.98 34.58 31.90
C THR A 85 -22.35 35.09 32.35
N ASP A 86 -23.42 34.34 32.06
CA ASP A 86 -24.79 34.69 32.47
C ASP A 86 -24.91 34.84 33.99
N LEU A 87 -24.25 33.95 34.76
CA LEU A 87 -24.19 34.07 36.22
C LEU A 87 -23.36 35.28 36.70
N ALA A 88 -22.28 35.63 36.00
CA ALA A 88 -21.45 36.76 36.32
C ALA A 88 -22.19 38.11 36.12
N GLU A 89 -23.18 38.17 35.23
CA GLU A 89 -24.03 39.32 34.97
C GLU A 89 -25.20 39.44 35.98
N SER A 90 -25.40 38.41 36.82
CA SER A 90 -26.44 38.47 37.86
C SER A 90 -26.00 39.24 39.10
N ASP A 91 -26.93 39.63 39.96
CA ASP A 91 -26.67 40.43 41.17
C ASP A 91 -26.14 39.59 42.35
N LEU A 92 -24.96 38.95 42.14
CA LEU A 92 -24.30 38.08 43.13
C LEU A 92 -23.22 38.75 43.98
N GLY A 93 -23.01 40.06 43.78
CA GLY A 93 -21.91 40.79 44.39
C GLY A 93 -20.62 40.79 43.58
N SER A 94 -19.88 41.91 43.60
CA SER A 94 -18.76 42.18 42.69
C SER A 94 -17.62 41.16 42.72
N GLY A 95 -17.31 40.60 43.90
CA GLY A 95 -16.26 39.60 44.05
C GLY A 95 -16.63 38.24 43.37
N MET A 96 -17.87 37.79 43.52
CA MET A 96 -18.38 36.59 42.87
C MET A 96 -18.48 36.75 41.36
N CYS A 97 -19.04 37.86 40.90
CA CYS A 97 -19.14 38.17 39.47
C CYS A 97 -17.76 38.16 38.79
N ALA A 98 -16.75 38.80 39.41
CA ALA A 98 -15.38 38.79 38.90
C ALA A 98 -14.76 37.37 38.86
N ALA A 99 -15.03 36.52 39.86
CA ALA A 99 -14.54 35.15 39.87
C ALA A 99 -15.20 34.32 38.72
N LEU A 100 -16.51 34.43 38.53
CA LEU A 100 -17.26 33.75 37.48
C LEU A 100 -16.82 34.20 36.09
N ALA A 101 -16.58 35.48 35.90
CA ALA A 101 -16.04 36.02 34.63
C ALA A 101 -14.67 35.39 34.26
N ARG A 102 -13.76 35.29 35.25
CA ARG A 102 -12.46 34.63 35.03
C ARG A 102 -12.58 33.14 34.73
N LEU A 103 -13.51 32.43 35.38
CA LEU A 103 -13.80 31.04 35.08
C LEU A 103 -14.34 30.86 33.64
N SER A 104 -15.24 31.74 33.23
CA SER A 104 -15.73 31.76 31.83
C SER A 104 -14.60 31.97 30.81
N ASP A 105 -13.67 32.91 31.08
CA ASP A 105 -12.52 33.13 30.18
C ASP A 105 -11.61 31.91 30.10
N LEU A 106 -11.36 31.22 31.23
CA LEU A 106 -10.58 29.98 31.23
C LEU A 106 -11.28 28.88 30.44
N ALA A 107 -12.58 28.70 30.60
CA ALA A 107 -13.34 27.69 29.85
C ALA A 107 -13.36 27.96 28.34
N ARG A 108 -13.36 29.25 27.92
CA ARG A 108 -13.20 29.60 26.49
C ARG A 108 -11.83 29.26 25.96
N GLN A 109 -10.77 29.49 26.73
CA GLN A 109 -9.41 29.10 26.33
C GLN A 109 -9.28 27.57 26.22
N GLU A 110 -9.83 26.82 27.17
CA GLU A 110 -9.86 25.35 27.09
C GLU A 110 -10.61 24.84 25.86
N LYS A 111 -11.76 25.45 25.52
CA LYS A 111 -12.48 25.16 24.28
C LYS A 111 -11.58 25.28 23.05
N GLU A 112 -10.88 26.42 22.92
CA GLU A 112 -9.97 26.67 21.78
C GLU A 112 -8.86 25.62 21.71
N VAL A 113 -8.23 25.30 22.84
CA VAL A 113 -7.18 24.28 22.92
C VAL A 113 -7.69 22.90 22.47
N HIS A 114 -8.89 22.50 22.89
CA HIS A 114 -9.48 21.22 22.48
C HIS A 114 -9.79 21.19 20.99
N GLU A 115 -10.29 22.28 20.42
CA GLU A 115 -10.53 22.39 18.98
C GLU A 115 -9.24 22.30 18.15
N GLU A 116 -8.19 23.02 18.59
CA GLU A 116 -6.88 22.98 17.92
C GLU A 116 -6.23 21.60 18.00
N GLN A 117 -6.29 20.96 19.18
CA GLN A 117 -5.79 19.60 19.33
C GLN A 117 -6.55 18.62 18.45
N ALA A 118 -7.87 18.68 18.41
CA ALA A 118 -8.66 17.80 17.56
C ALA A 118 -8.28 17.95 16.06
N LYS A 119 -8.08 19.17 15.60
CA LYS A 119 -7.60 19.44 14.23
C LYS A 119 -6.17 18.93 14.03
N GLY A 120 -5.29 19.19 14.99
CA GLY A 120 -3.90 18.75 14.96
C GLY A 120 -3.76 17.24 14.89
N ASP A 121 -4.54 16.49 15.67
CA ASP A 121 -4.54 15.03 15.66
C ASP A 121 -4.95 14.45 14.28
N VAL A 122 -5.95 15.03 13.65
CA VAL A 122 -6.38 14.61 12.30
C VAL A 122 -5.31 14.97 11.27
N MET A 123 -4.79 16.18 11.31
CA MET A 123 -3.83 16.66 10.29
C MET A 123 -2.46 15.97 10.39
N THR A 124 -2.07 15.52 11.56
CA THR A 124 -0.75 14.90 11.78
C THR A 124 -0.86 13.39 11.92
N LEU A 125 -1.48 12.90 12.99
CA LEU A 125 -1.47 11.48 13.34
C LEU A 125 -2.32 10.62 12.40
N LEU A 126 -3.54 11.09 12.08
CA LEU A 126 -4.43 10.35 11.19
C LEU A 126 -3.87 10.28 9.77
N ASN A 127 -3.42 11.43 9.23
CA ASN A 127 -2.82 11.48 7.91
C ASN A 127 -1.56 10.62 7.82
N MET A 128 -0.72 10.60 8.87
CA MET A 128 0.46 9.75 8.92
C MET A 128 0.08 8.27 8.89
N ALA A 129 -0.89 7.85 9.69
CA ALA A 129 -1.35 6.46 9.71
C ALA A 129 -1.91 6.02 8.35
N ASP A 130 -2.69 6.88 7.70
CA ASP A 130 -3.21 6.64 6.35
C ASP A 130 -2.11 6.56 5.29
N GLU A 131 -1.08 7.39 5.40
CA GLU A 131 0.07 7.36 4.50
C GLU A 131 0.84 6.04 4.62
N TYR A 132 1.08 5.56 5.83
CA TYR A 132 1.69 4.25 6.04
C TYR A 132 0.82 3.11 5.50
N CYS A 133 -0.49 3.16 5.64
CA CYS A 133 -1.40 2.18 5.04
C CYS A 133 -1.28 2.17 3.50
N ARG A 134 -1.19 3.35 2.87
CA ARG A 134 -0.96 3.46 1.41
C ARG A 134 0.40 2.91 1.01
N PHE A 135 1.43 3.15 1.82
CA PHE A 135 2.76 2.61 1.58
C PHE A 135 2.76 1.07 1.61
N ILE A 136 2.09 0.48 2.61
CA ILE A 136 1.90 -0.99 2.69
C ILE A 136 1.19 -1.51 1.45
N GLY A 137 0.15 -0.80 0.96
CA GLY A 137 -0.52 -1.13 -0.29
C GLY A 137 0.42 -1.17 -1.49
N SER A 138 1.35 -0.22 -1.60
CA SER A 138 2.36 -0.17 -2.66
C SER A 138 3.33 -1.36 -2.59
N VAL A 139 3.77 -1.73 -1.38
CA VAL A 139 4.63 -2.91 -1.18
C VAL A 139 3.90 -4.21 -1.57
N ARG A 140 2.61 -4.33 -1.25
CA ARG A 140 1.79 -5.47 -1.70
C ARG A 140 1.69 -5.58 -3.22
N LEU A 141 1.58 -4.45 -3.93
CA LEU A 141 1.61 -4.45 -5.40
C LEU A 141 2.93 -5.01 -5.94
N ALA A 142 4.06 -4.71 -5.30
CA ALA A 142 5.35 -5.29 -5.67
C ALA A 142 5.37 -6.83 -5.45
N PHE A 143 4.77 -7.33 -4.37
CA PHE A 143 4.63 -8.78 -4.17
C PHE A 143 3.76 -9.43 -5.23
N VAL A 144 2.66 -8.80 -5.61
CA VAL A 144 1.80 -9.28 -6.70
C VAL A 144 2.54 -9.27 -8.05
N ALA A 145 3.31 -8.22 -8.32
CA ALA A 145 4.13 -8.14 -9.53
C ALA A 145 5.15 -9.29 -9.58
N ARG A 146 5.80 -9.61 -8.45
CA ARG A 146 6.70 -10.76 -8.32
C ARG A 146 6.02 -12.08 -8.69
N ILE A 147 4.82 -12.33 -8.16
CA ILE A 147 4.05 -13.55 -8.46
C ILE A 147 3.66 -13.62 -9.95
N ARG A 148 3.23 -12.52 -10.53
CA ARG A 148 2.91 -12.43 -11.98
C ARG A 148 4.13 -12.74 -12.82
N ALA A 149 5.26 -12.21 -12.42
CA ALA A 149 6.52 -12.45 -13.05
C ALA A 149 6.91 -13.94 -13.04
N PHE A 150 6.76 -14.61 -11.91
CA PHE A 150 7.03 -16.03 -11.79
C PHE A 150 6.13 -16.87 -12.70
N HIS A 151 4.83 -16.55 -12.77
CA HIS A 151 3.91 -17.24 -13.67
C HIS A 151 4.24 -17.01 -15.15
N HIS A 152 4.63 -15.78 -15.48
CA HIS A 152 5.08 -15.49 -16.84
C HIS A 152 6.31 -16.32 -17.21
N TRP A 153 7.31 -16.36 -16.31
CA TRP A 153 8.49 -17.21 -16.49
C TRP A 153 8.12 -18.69 -16.67
N GLN A 154 7.26 -19.24 -15.84
CA GLN A 154 6.81 -20.63 -15.99
C GLN A 154 6.14 -20.91 -17.34
N ASN A 155 5.34 -19.97 -17.84
CA ASN A 155 4.69 -20.11 -19.13
C ASN A 155 5.70 -20.08 -20.26
N MET A 156 6.66 -19.17 -20.20
CA MET A 156 7.74 -19.10 -21.19
C MET A 156 8.62 -20.35 -21.19
N GLU A 157 8.92 -20.91 -20.01
CA GLU A 157 9.67 -22.15 -19.89
C GLU A 157 8.93 -23.32 -20.55
N LYS A 158 7.61 -23.40 -20.39
CA LYS A 158 6.77 -24.40 -21.07
C LYS A 158 6.79 -24.22 -22.59
N GLU A 159 6.73 -22.97 -23.09
CA GLU A 159 6.81 -22.70 -24.53
C GLU A 159 8.17 -23.10 -25.09
N VAL A 160 9.26 -22.72 -24.42
CA VAL A 160 10.61 -23.17 -24.80
C VAL A 160 10.73 -24.70 -24.81
N GLY A 161 10.15 -25.36 -23.81
CA GLY A 161 10.08 -26.82 -23.75
C GLY A 161 9.36 -27.44 -24.96
N LYS A 162 8.21 -26.87 -25.34
CA LYS A 162 7.47 -27.30 -26.56
C LYS A 162 8.28 -27.13 -27.82
N LEU A 163 8.94 -25.97 -27.96
CA LEU A 163 9.78 -25.70 -29.14
C LEU A 163 11.00 -26.63 -29.21
N LYS A 164 11.67 -26.90 -28.08
CA LYS A 164 12.76 -27.88 -28.00
C LYS A 164 12.31 -29.27 -28.40
N TYR A 165 11.14 -29.70 -27.91
CA TYR A 165 10.56 -31.00 -28.25
C TYR A 165 10.20 -31.08 -29.73
N ALA A 166 9.56 -30.07 -30.29
CA ALA A 166 9.22 -29.99 -31.72
C ALA A 166 10.46 -30.06 -32.61
N ARG A 167 11.54 -29.35 -32.21
CA ARG A 167 12.84 -29.37 -32.90
C ARG A 167 13.45 -30.76 -32.90
N GLU A 168 13.46 -31.45 -31.78
CA GLU A 168 14.03 -32.80 -31.68
C GLU A 168 13.25 -33.80 -32.53
N ARG A 169 11.91 -33.67 -32.56
CA ARG A 169 11.07 -34.48 -33.45
C ARG A 169 11.36 -34.24 -34.93
N LEU A 170 11.61 -33.00 -35.35
CA LEU A 170 12.01 -32.67 -36.73
C LEU A 170 13.39 -33.23 -37.08
N ARG A 171 14.33 -33.21 -36.13
CA ARG A 171 15.65 -33.79 -36.26
C ARG A 171 15.58 -35.31 -36.49
N GLN A 172 14.76 -36.03 -35.69
CA GLN A 172 14.57 -37.47 -35.82
C GLN A 172 13.89 -37.87 -37.15
N GLN A 173 13.07 -36.98 -37.74
CA GLN A 173 12.44 -37.21 -39.03
C GLN A 173 13.36 -36.92 -40.23
N GLY A 174 14.63 -36.61 -40.04
CA GLY A 174 15.60 -36.35 -41.10
C GLY A 174 15.35 -35.09 -41.92
N LYS A 175 14.43 -34.24 -41.47
CA LYS A 175 14.12 -32.93 -42.11
C LYS A 175 15.08 -31.84 -41.63
N LEU A 176 16.37 -32.17 -41.67
CA LEU A 176 17.45 -31.29 -41.19
C LEU A 176 17.72 -30.21 -42.29
N GLY A 177 17.15 -29.04 -42.15
CA GLY A 177 17.37 -27.91 -43.04
C GLY A 177 16.90 -26.61 -42.39
N ASP A 178 16.46 -25.67 -43.19
CA ASP A 178 16.07 -24.30 -42.79
C ASP A 178 15.04 -24.24 -41.63
N ARG A 179 14.17 -25.26 -41.47
CA ARG A 179 13.19 -25.31 -40.37
C ARG A 179 13.79 -25.50 -38.97
N VAL A 180 14.93 -26.16 -38.87
CA VAL A 180 15.63 -26.32 -37.58
C VAL A 180 16.33 -25.04 -37.20
N ASN A 181 16.86 -24.30 -38.17
CA ASN A 181 17.49 -23.00 -37.92
C ASN A 181 16.45 -21.95 -37.57
N SER A 182 15.26 -21.94 -38.19
CA SER A 182 14.18 -21.02 -37.82
C SER A 182 13.67 -21.28 -36.40
N SER A 183 13.53 -22.54 -35.97
CA SER A 183 13.11 -22.85 -34.58
C SER A 183 14.19 -22.52 -33.57
N LEU A 184 15.47 -22.50 -33.91
CA LEU A 184 16.55 -21.99 -33.07
C LEU A 184 16.46 -20.48 -32.87
N SER A 185 16.17 -19.73 -33.94
CA SER A 185 15.93 -18.29 -33.89
C SER A 185 14.74 -17.97 -33.00
N GLU A 186 13.61 -18.66 -33.15
CA GLU A 186 12.43 -18.49 -32.31
C GLU A 186 12.71 -18.75 -30.82
N ILE A 187 13.48 -19.80 -30.50
CA ILE A 187 13.88 -20.11 -29.09
C ILE A 187 14.76 -18.99 -28.53
N ASN A 188 15.68 -18.46 -29.31
CA ASN A 188 16.55 -17.36 -28.90
C ASN A 188 15.77 -16.06 -28.72
N ASP A 189 14.86 -15.75 -29.67
CA ASP A 189 14.05 -14.52 -29.61
C ASP A 189 13.12 -14.52 -28.42
N VAL A 190 12.47 -15.64 -28.10
CA VAL A 190 11.66 -15.81 -26.90
C VAL A 190 12.51 -15.67 -25.64
N SER A 191 13.71 -16.25 -25.64
CA SER A 191 14.63 -16.19 -24.51
C SER A 191 15.19 -14.79 -24.27
N LEU A 192 15.52 -14.06 -25.34
CA LEU A 192 16.03 -12.67 -25.29
C LEU A 192 14.93 -11.67 -24.97
N GLY A 193 13.73 -11.84 -25.52
CA GLY A 193 12.57 -11.01 -25.21
C GLY A 193 12.23 -11.04 -23.73
N PHE A 194 12.33 -12.20 -23.11
CA PHE A 194 12.15 -12.36 -21.69
C PHE A 194 13.19 -11.57 -20.86
N CYS A 195 14.45 -11.65 -21.20
CA CYS A 195 15.50 -10.91 -20.50
C CYS A 195 15.35 -9.39 -20.67
N HIS A 196 14.86 -8.93 -21.83
CA HIS A 196 14.68 -7.50 -22.11
C HIS A 196 13.46 -6.90 -21.39
N ASP A 197 12.32 -7.58 -21.40
CA ASP A 197 11.11 -7.10 -20.70
C ASP A 197 11.30 -7.05 -19.19
N TYR A 198 12.03 -8.02 -18.66
CA TYR A 198 12.32 -8.08 -17.24
C TYR A 198 13.36 -7.06 -16.76
N SER A 199 14.38 -6.80 -17.55
CA SER A 199 15.40 -5.78 -17.24
C SER A 199 14.80 -4.37 -17.15
N ARG A 200 13.64 -4.15 -17.74
CA ARG A 200 12.97 -2.84 -17.76
C ARG A 200 12.06 -2.60 -16.55
N HIS A 201 11.56 -3.64 -15.91
CA HIS A 201 10.54 -3.52 -14.87
C HIS A 201 10.99 -3.82 -13.43
N ASP A 202 12.02 -4.65 -13.21
CA ASP A 202 12.39 -5.06 -11.85
C ASP A 202 13.90 -5.29 -11.67
N GLY A 203 14.60 -4.28 -11.19
CA GLY A 203 16.04 -4.36 -10.95
C GLY A 203 16.50 -5.34 -9.86
N LEU A 204 15.60 -5.92 -9.05
CA LEU A 204 15.93 -6.79 -7.90
C LEU A 204 15.49 -8.26 -8.08
N GLY A 205 14.34 -8.53 -8.69
CA GLY A 205 13.82 -9.89 -8.87
C GLY A 205 14.55 -10.70 -9.96
N VAL A 206 15.05 -10.02 -10.98
CA VAL A 206 15.66 -10.63 -12.17
C VAL A 206 17.03 -11.23 -11.89
N LYS A 207 17.83 -10.63 -11.01
CA LYS A 207 19.16 -11.14 -10.69
C LYS A 207 19.13 -12.54 -10.06
N LEU A 208 18.11 -12.87 -9.30
CA LEU A 208 17.94 -14.19 -8.69
C LEU A 208 17.50 -15.25 -9.71
N ILE A 209 16.66 -14.90 -10.68
CA ILE A 209 16.17 -15.83 -11.71
C ILE A 209 17.27 -16.09 -12.76
N CYS A 210 18.02 -15.07 -13.18
CA CYS A 210 19.15 -15.22 -14.10
C CYS A 210 20.30 -16.01 -13.48
N ARG A 211 20.62 -15.80 -12.21
CA ARG A 211 21.65 -16.55 -11.50
C ARG A 211 21.38 -18.04 -11.41
N ARG A 212 20.13 -18.44 -11.20
CA ARG A 212 19.72 -19.85 -11.17
C ARG A 212 19.80 -20.54 -12.55
N ARG A 213 19.73 -19.76 -13.64
CA ARG A 213 19.90 -20.26 -15.01
C ARG A 213 21.35 -20.54 -15.34
N GLU A 214 22.26 -19.65 -14.95
CA GLU A 214 23.70 -19.87 -15.10
C GLU A 214 24.19 -21.10 -14.34
N GLU A 215 23.64 -21.38 -13.16
CA GLU A 215 23.96 -22.57 -12.36
C GLU A 215 23.40 -23.88 -12.98
N SER A 216 22.28 -23.81 -13.74
CA SER A 216 21.70 -24.99 -14.41
C SER A 216 22.34 -25.30 -15.77
N GLU A 217 22.97 -24.34 -16.45
CA GLU A 217 23.68 -24.54 -17.72
C GLU A 217 25.13 -25.04 -17.55
N ILE A 218 25.70 -24.98 -16.34
CA ILE A 218 27.05 -25.48 -16.02
C ILE A 218 27.04 -27.01 -15.76
N HIS A 219 25.86 -27.62 -15.65
CA HIS A 219 25.73 -29.05 -15.36
C HIS A 219 25.16 -29.90 -16.52
N VAL A 220 25.24 -29.44 -17.76
CA VAL A 220 24.96 -30.17 -18.99
C VAL A 220 26.16 -30.06 -19.95
#